data_fd866c3447b906f83c82bb640a494d40
#
_entry.id   fd866c3447b906f83c82bb640a494d40
#
_cell.length_a   1.000
_cell.length_b   1.000
_cell.length_c   1.000
_cell.angle_alpha   90.00
_cell.angle_beta   90.00
_cell.angle_gamma   90.00
#
_symmetry.space_group_name_H-M   'P 1'
#
loop_
_entity.id
_entity.type
_entity.pdbx_description
1 polymer ?
#
loop_
_entity_poly.entity_id
_entity_poly.type
_entity_poly.pdbx_seq_one_letter_code
_entity_poly.pdbx_strand_id
1 'polypeptide(L)'
;MVEIIPPSDEYREKLLATRRNPRGRKLITADEVELAKRIELRRLSQGVTQQEIADLLKVHLNQANKYLLGRNKLSISKFVKLCAFLQVAPGELLWGLDDVKTPELRDSPKRLLAMAQMFNAIEDQVKRDAIYAMIARVYRGEVAL
;
A
#
# COMPACT_ATOMS: atom_id res chain seq x y z
N MET A 1 20.04 10.83 -7.68
CA MET A 1 19.35 11.56 -6.60
C MET A 1 17.90 11.77 -7.04
N VAL A 2 16.95 11.30 -6.27
CA VAL A 2 15.52 11.54 -6.56
C VAL A 2 15.21 12.94 -6.08
N GLU A 3 14.79 13.82 -6.99
CA GLU A 3 14.33 15.16 -6.65
C GLU A 3 12.98 15.04 -5.95
N ILE A 4 12.93 15.35 -4.66
CA ILE A 4 11.70 15.36 -3.87
C ILE A 4 10.96 16.66 -4.20
N ILE A 5 9.95 16.58 -5.05
CA ILE A 5 9.06 17.70 -5.34
C ILE A 5 8.18 17.93 -4.12
N PRO A 6 8.22 19.09 -3.47
CA PRO A 6 7.37 19.37 -2.32
C PRO A 6 5.88 19.37 -2.75
N PRO A 7 4.97 18.93 -1.89
CA PRO A 7 3.55 18.95 -2.18
C PRO A 7 3.07 20.38 -2.42
N SER A 8 2.13 20.55 -3.35
CA SER A 8 1.53 21.86 -3.66
C SER A 8 0.83 22.45 -2.43
N ASP A 9 0.72 23.77 -2.37
CA ASP A 9 0.07 24.46 -1.25
C ASP A 9 -1.41 24.06 -1.14
N GLU A 10 -2.10 23.87 -2.27
CA GLU A 10 -3.46 23.36 -2.31
C GLU A 10 -3.61 21.99 -1.65
N TYR A 11 -2.65 21.07 -1.88
CA TYR A 11 -2.64 19.75 -1.25
C TYR A 11 -2.41 19.85 0.25
N ARG A 12 -1.49 20.73 0.67
CA ARG A 12 -1.24 21.00 2.09
C ARG A 12 -2.48 21.56 2.79
N GLU A 13 -3.18 22.50 2.17
CA GLU A 13 -4.41 23.06 2.71
C GLU A 13 -5.53 22.03 2.83
N LYS A 14 -5.73 21.17 1.83
CA LYS A 14 -6.69 20.05 1.92
C LYS A 14 -6.39 19.11 3.06
N LEU A 15 -5.12 18.73 3.25
CA LEU A 15 -4.71 17.88 4.37
C LEU A 15 -4.93 18.54 5.73
N LEU A 16 -4.70 19.85 5.83
CA LEU A 16 -4.89 20.61 7.08
C LEU A 16 -6.35 20.86 7.37
N ALA A 17 -7.20 21.07 6.36
CA ALA A 17 -8.63 21.25 6.52
C ALA A 17 -9.35 20.01 7.08
N THR A 18 -8.86 18.82 6.76
CA THR A 18 -9.41 17.55 7.27
C THR A 18 -9.08 17.29 8.74
N ARG A 19 -8.22 18.07 9.36
CA ARG A 19 -7.69 17.82 10.72
C ARG A 19 -8.57 18.27 11.88
N ARG A 20 -9.59 19.11 11.68
CA ARG A 20 -10.38 19.63 12.79
C ARG A 20 -11.66 18.87 13.04
N ASN A 21 -11.59 17.89 13.97
CA ASN A 21 -12.76 17.39 14.64
C ASN A 21 -12.93 18.11 15.99
N PRO A 22 -13.95 18.97 16.16
CA PRO A 22 -14.14 19.75 17.39
C PRO A 22 -14.41 18.92 18.65
N ARG A 23 -14.70 17.63 18.51
CA ARG A 23 -15.10 16.74 19.62
C ARG A 23 -14.07 15.68 20.01
N GLY A 24 -12.84 15.75 19.52
CA GLY A 24 -11.75 14.84 19.87
C GLY A 24 -11.96 13.36 19.53
N ARG A 25 -13.07 13.00 18.85
CA ARG A 25 -13.28 11.64 18.35
C ARG A 25 -12.35 11.39 17.18
N LYS A 26 -11.59 10.32 17.25
CA LYS A 26 -10.79 9.82 16.13
C LYS A 26 -11.74 9.37 15.01
N LEU A 27 -12.00 10.24 14.04
CA LEU A 27 -12.78 9.88 12.86
C LEU A 27 -12.03 8.82 12.06
N ILE A 28 -12.76 7.79 11.68
CA ILE A 28 -12.29 6.77 10.74
C ILE A 28 -12.48 7.35 9.33
N THR A 29 -11.43 7.34 8.54
CA THR A 29 -11.47 7.82 7.15
C THR A 29 -11.94 6.72 6.20
N ALA A 30 -12.36 7.10 4.99
CA ALA A 30 -12.72 6.14 3.94
C ALA A 30 -11.54 5.20 3.61
N ASP A 31 -10.32 5.72 3.62
CA ASP A 31 -9.10 4.94 3.37
C ASP A 31 -8.85 3.89 4.45
N GLU A 32 -9.10 4.22 5.71
CA GLU A 32 -8.99 3.27 6.82
C GLU A 32 -10.02 2.15 6.72
N VAL A 33 -11.24 2.45 6.26
CA VAL A 33 -12.28 1.44 5.99
C VAL A 33 -11.87 0.55 4.81
N GLU A 34 -11.37 1.13 3.75
CA GLU A 34 -10.91 0.38 2.57
C GLU A 34 -9.71 -0.52 2.91
N LEU A 35 -8.76 0.00 3.68
CA LEU A 35 -7.63 -0.81 4.17
C LEU A 35 -8.12 -2.01 5.00
N ALA A 36 -9.06 -1.79 5.90
CA ALA A 36 -9.65 -2.86 6.69
C ALA A 36 -10.30 -3.94 5.81
N LYS A 37 -11.03 -3.56 4.77
CA LYS A 37 -11.60 -4.49 3.78
C LYS A 37 -10.52 -5.34 3.09
N ARG A 38 -9.44 -4.72 2.67
CA ARG A 38 -8.33 -5.42 2.01
C ARG A 38 -7.65 -6.42 2.95
N ILE A 39 -7.43 -6.05 4.20
CA ILE A 39 -6.91 -6.93 5.24
C ILE A 39 -7.86 -8.12 5.45
N GLU A 40 -9.17 -7.86 5.56
CA GLU A 40 -10.18 -8.90 5.78
C GLU A 40 -10.26 -9.87 4.60
N LEU A 41 -10.23 -9.38 3.37
CA LEU A 41 -10.19 -10.22 2.17
C LEU A 41 -8.93 -11.10 2.14
N ARG A 42 -7.79 -10.54 2.51
CA ARG A 42 -6.54 -11.31 2.59
C ARG A 42 -6.60 -12.40 3.66
N ARG A 43 -7.12 -12.05 4.85
CA ARG A 43 -7.34 -12.99 5.94
C ARG A 43 -8.21 -14.16 5.50
N LEU A 44 -9.37 -13.87 4.90
CA LEU A 44 -10.32 -14.87 4.41
C LEU A 44 -9.70 -15.76 3.34
N SER A 45 -8.94 -15.19 2.41
CA SER A 45 -8.28 -15.95 1.33
C SER A 45 -7.26 -16.96 1.85
N GLN A 46 -6.72 -16.75 3.05
CA GLN A 46 -5.75 -17.63 3.68
C GLN A 46 -6.36 -18.55 4.75
N GLY A 47 -7.66 -18.45 4.98
CA GLY A 47 -8.34 -19.25 6.00
C GLY A 47 -7.94 -18.90 7.45
N VAL A 48 -7.37 -17.73 7.68
CA VAL A 48 -6.98 -17.24 9.00
C VAL A 48 -8.22 -16.83 9.78
N THR A 49 -8.32 -17.25 11.04
CA THR A 49 -9.45 -16.91 11.91
C THR A 49 -9.30 -15.53 12.55
N GLN A 50 -10.40 -14.94 12.99
CA GLN A 50 -10.37 -13.68 13.74
C GLN A 50 -9.66 -13.86 15.11
N GLN A 51 -9.73 -15.06 15.69
CA GLN A 51 -9.03 -15.37 16.94
C GLN A 51 -7.51 -15.35 16.75
N GLU A 52 -7.01 -15.91 15.67
CA GLU A 52 -5.57 -15.84 15.34
C GLU A 52 -5.09 -14.41 15.19
N ILE A 53 -5.90 -13.53 14.58
CA ILE A 53 -5.60 -12.10 14.49
C ILE A 53 -5.59 -11.44 15.87
N ALA A 54 -6.56 -11.77 16.74
CA ALA A 54 -6.61 -11.25 18.10
C ALA A 54 -5.37 -11.65 18.90
N ASP A 55 -4.96 -12.91 18.80
CA ASP A 55 -3.78 -13.45 19.48
C ASP A 55 -2.49 -12.80 18.97
N LEU A 56 -2.37 -12.65 17.66
CA LEU A 56 -1.24 -11.96 17.01
C LEU A 56 -1.07 -10.52 17.52
N LEU A 57 -2.18 -9.79 17.59
CA LEU A 57 -2.19 -8.38 17.99
C LEU A 57 -2.22 -8.19 19.51
N LYS A 58 -2.36 -9.27 20.27
CA LYS A 58 -2.51 -9.26 21.74
C LYS A 58 -3.67 -8.37 22.20
N VAL A 59 -4.82 -8.55 21.57
CA VAL A 59 -6.05 -7.82 21.86
C VAL A 59 -7.21 -8.80 22.05
N HIS A 60 -8.32 -8.34 22.63
CA HIS A 60 -9.54 -9.14 22.68
C HIS A 60 -10.16 -9.34 21.30
N LEU A 61 -10.87 -10.45 21.12
CA LEU A 61 -11.55 -10.77 19.86
C LEU A 61 -12.45 -9.64 19.36
N ASN A 62 -13.20 -8.99 20.24
CA ASN A 62 -14.04 -7.84 19.90
C ASN A 62 -13.22 -6.67 19.33
N GLN A 63 -12.02 -6.46 19.85
CA GLN A 63 -11.13 -5.40 19.36
C GLN A 63 -10.54 -5.75 17.98
N ALA A 64 -10.13 -7.01 17.80
CA ALA A 64 -9.67 -7.50 16.50
C ALA A 64 -10.78 -7.34 15.44
N ASN A 65 -12.01 -7.72 15.78
CA ASN A 65 -13.16 -7.57 14.90
C ASN A 65 -13.42 -6.09 14.52
N LYS A 66 -13.29 -5.16 15.46
CA LYS A 66 -13.42 -3.72 15.17
C LYS A 66 -12.33 -3.23 14.20
N TYR A 67 -11.11 -3.74 14.28
CA TYR A 67 -10.07 -3.43 13.30
C TYR A 67 -10.42 -3.97 11.91
N LEU A 68 -10.85 -5.22 11.82
CA LEU A 68 -11.20 -5.87 10.55
C LEU A 68 -12.44 -5.26 9.89
N LEU A 69 -13.36 -4.70 10.67
CA LEU A 69 -14.54 -3.98 10.16
C LEU A 69 -14.28 -2.49 9.86
N GLY A 70 -13.07 -2.00 10.09
CA GLY A 70 -12.76 -0.59 9.89
C GLY A 70 -13.45 0.35 10.88
N ARG A 71 -13.82 -0.14 12.07
CA ARG A 71 -14.46 0.65 13.13
C ARG A 71 -13.47 1.30 14.07
N ASN A 72 -12.25 0.78 14.14
CA ASN A 72 -11.16 1.32 14.93
C ASN A 72 -9.91 1.49 14.07
N LYS A 73 -9.15 2.55 14.39
CA LYS A 73 -7.88 2.82 13.72
C LYS A 73 -6.85 1.75 14.07
N LEU A 74 -6.23 1.20 13.05
CA LEU A 74 -5.11 0.28 13.19
C LEU A 74 -3.81 1.09 13.35
N SER A 75 -3.02 0.81 14.39
CA SER A 75 -1.71 1.43 14.52
C SER A 75 -0.74 0.87 13.47
N ILE A 76 0.27 1.66 13.11
CA ILE A 76 1.29 1.24 12.13
C ILE A 76 1.96 -0.06 12.59
N SER A 77 2.29 -0.20 13.88
CA SER A 77 2.92 -1.41 14.40
C SER A 77 2.05 -2.66 14.26
N LYS A 78 0.74 -2.53 14.49
CA LYS A 78 -0.21 -3.62 14.28
C LYS A 78 -0.39 -3.94 12.80
N PHE A 79 -0.44 -2.92 11.95
CA PHE A 79 -0.51 -3.08 10.51
C PHE A 79 0.70 -3.86 9.95
N VAL A 80 1.91 -3.51 10.37
CA VAL A 80 3.13 -4.22 9.94
C VAL A 80 3.11 -5.69 10.40
N LYS A 81 2.66 -5.97 11.63
CA LYS A 81 2.51 -7.34 12.12
C LYS A 81 1.50 -8.14 11.30
N LEU A 82 0.37 -7.53 10.95
CA LEU A 82 -0.64 -8.16 10.09
C LEU A 82 -0.09 -8.46 8.70
N CYS A 83 0.62 -7.53 8.10
CA CYS A 83 1.24 -7.74 6.78
C CYS A 83 2.22 -8.92 6.81
N ALA A 84 3.07 -9.00 7.82
CA ALA A 84 4.03 -10.10 7.98
C ALA A 84 3.31 -11.44 8.18
N PHE A 85 2.29 -11.49 9.03
CA PHE A 85 1.52 -12.70 9.30
C PHE A 85 0.71 -13.18 8.10
N LEU A 86 0.08 -12.26 7.38
CA LEU A 86 -0.71 -12.54 6.17
C LEU A 86 0.16 -12.66 4.91
N GLN A 87 1.47 -12.57 5.04
CA GLN A 87 2.42 -12.69 3.93
C GLN A 87 2.05 -11.77 2.74
N VAL A 88 1.81 -10.51 3.03
CA VAL A 88 1.49 -9.47 2.06
C VAL A 88 2.39 -8.26 2.28
N ALA A 89 2.88 -7.66 1.20
CA ALA A 89 3.67 -6.43 1.31
C ALA A 89 2.78 -5.26 1.77
N PRO A 90 3.23 -4.43 2.73
CA PRO A 90 2.46 -3.26 3.18
C PRO A 90 2.03 -2.34 2.04
N GLY A 91 2.92 -2.09 1.07
CA GLY A 91 2.62 -1.29 -0.11
C GLY A 91 1.50 -1.85 -0.98
N GLU A 92 1.35 -3.16 -1.04
CA GLU A 92 0.27 -3.84 -1.79
C GLU A 92 -1.11 -3.53 -1.21
N LEU A 93 -1.22 -3.49 0.12
CA LEU A 93 -2.47 -3.15 0.81
C LEU A 93 -2.77 -1.64 0.79
N LEU A 94 -1.73 -0.80 0.75
CA LEU A 94 -1.86 0.65 0.78
C LEU A 94 -2.02 1.28 -0.60
N TRP A 95 -1.78 0.55 -1.66
CA TRP A 95 -1.82 1.08 -3.03
C TRP A 95 -3.17 1.69 -3.38
N GLY A 96 -3.15 2.95 -3.83
CA GLY A 96 -4.35 3.65 -4.29
C GLY A 96 -5.36 3.99 -3.20
N LEU A 97 -4.97 3.96 -1.92
CA LEU A 97 -5.82 4.38 -0.81
C LEU A 97 -5.92 5.89 -0.66
N ASP A 98 -5.00 6.61 -1.26
CA ASP A 98 -4.95 8.06 -1.14
C ASP A 98 -5.54 8.71 -2.40
N ASP A 99 -6.35 9.76 -2.23
CA ASP A 99 -6.76 10.66 -3.31
C ASP A 99 -5.58 11.45 -3.91
N VAL A 100 -4.36 11.20 -3.43
CA VAL A 100 -3.17 11.62 -4.14
C VAL A 100 -3.25 10.97 -5.50
N LYS A 101 -3.55 11.77 -6.52
CA LYS A 101 -3.39 11.37 -7.90
C LYS A 101 -1.94 10.93 -8.08
N THR A 102 -1.68 9.67 -7.78
CA THR A 102 -0.49 9.01 -8.30
C THR A 102 -0.49 9.29 -9.78
N PRO A 103 0.64 9.72 -10.35
CA PRO A 103 0.72 9.91 -11.80
C PRO A 103 0.04 8.71 -12.43
N GLU A 104 -0.92 8.97 -13.32
CA GLU A 104 -1.67 7.91 -13.97
C GLU A 104 -0.66 6.93 -14.56
N LEU A 105 -0.55 5.78 -13.89
CA LEU A 105 0.27 4.71 -14.41
C LEU A 105 -0.37 4.28 -15.72
N ARG A 106 0.32 4.46 -16.83
CA ARG A 106 -0.17 4.06 -18.17
C ARG A 106 -0.50 2.57 -18.22
N ASP A 107 0.10 1.79 -17.33
CA ASP A 107 -0.15 0.36 -17.18
C ASP A 107 -0.85 0.04 -15.85
N SER A 108 -1.63 -1.03 -15.85
CA SER A 108 -2.24 -1.53 -14.64
C SER A 108 -1.18 -1.98 -13.62
N PRO A 109 -1.41 -1.79 -12.31
CA PRO A 109 -0.49 -2.28 -11.26
C PRO A 109 -0.16 -3.76 -11.40
N LYS A 110 -1.13 -4.56 -11.86
CA LYS A 110 -0.94 -6.01 -12.11
C LYS A 110 0.10 -6.27 -13.20
N ARG A 111 0.08 -5.49 -14.28
CA ARG A 111 1.05 -5.61 -15.38
C ARG A 111 2.46 -5.18 -14.94
N LEU A 112 2.56 -4.10 -14.18
CA LEU A 112 3.83 -3.63 -13.64
C LEU A 112 4.43 -4.64 -12.66
N LEU A 113 3.62 -5.25 -11.80
CA LEU A 113 4.05 -6.30 -10.89
C LEU A 113 4.55 -7.53 -11.67
N ALA A 114 3.82 -7.96 -12.70
CA ALA A 114 4.23 -9.07 -13.55
C ALA A 114 5.58 -8.79 -14.24
N MET A 115 5.79 -7.58 -14.74
CA MET A 115 7.07 -7.17 -15.32
C MET A 115 8.21 -7.21 -14.29
N ALA A 116 7.97 -6.73 -13.07
CA ALA A 116 8.96 -6.77 -12.00
C ALA A 116 9.31 -8.20 -11.60
N GLN A 117 8.31 -9.09 -11.51
CA GLN A 117 8.52 -10.52 -11.23
C GLN A 117 9.34 -11.20 -12.33
N MET A 118 9.02 -10.95 -13.60
CA MET A 118 9.78 -11.48 -14.73
C MET A 118 11.23 -10.97 -14.71
N PHE A 119 11.44 -9.69 -14.43
CA PHE A 119 12.77 -9.12 -14.33
C PHE A 119 13.59 -9.76 -13.19
N ASN A 120 12.99 -9.92 -12.01
CA ASN A 120 13.65 -10.57 -10.87
C ASN A 120 13.92 -12.06 -11.08
N ALA A 121 13.15 -12.73 -11.93
CA ALA A 121 13.37 -14.14 -12.26
C ALA A 121 14.56 -14.37 -13.21
N ILE A 122 15.13 -13.34 -13.80
CA ILE A 122 16.33 -13.43 -14.63
C ILE A 122 17.53 -13.63 -13.71
N GLU A 123 18.10 -14.82 -13.70
CA GLU A 123 19.27 -15.15 -12.84
C GLU A 123 20.55 -14.45 -13.30
N ASP A 124 20.70 -14.24 -14.59
CA ASP A 124 21.88 -13.63 -15.21
C ASP A 124 21.92 -12.12 -14.97
N GLN A 125 22.89 -11.67 -14.16
CA GLN A 125 23.08 -10.25 -13.83
C GLN A 125 23.36 -9.41 -15.08
N VAL A 126 24.15 -9.90 -16.01
CA VAL A 126 24.51 -9.15 -17.23
C VAL A 126 23.26 -8.88 -18.08
N LYS A 127 22.36 -9.87 -18.18
CA LYS A 127 21.08 -9.69 -18.89
C LYS A 127 20.17 -8.69 -18.20
N ARG A 128 20.09 -8.72 -16.87
CA ARG A 128 19.31 -7.71 -16.10
C ARG A 128 19.84 -6.30 -16.34
N ASP A 129 21.15 -6.12 -16.26
CA ASP A 129 21.79 -4.83 -16.48
C ASP A 129 21.58 -4.32 -17.91
N ALA A 130 21.64 -5.20 -18.91
CA ALA A 130 21.35 -4.86 -20.30
C ALA A 130 19.90 -4.41 -20.51
N ILE A 131 18.93 -5.10 -19.89
CA ILE A 131 17.52 -4.75 -19.96
C ILE A 131 17.28 -3.39 -19.26
N TYR A 132 17.88 -3.19 -18.09
CA TYR A 132 17.77 -1.92 -17.37
C TYR A 132 18.33 -0.76 -18.20
N ALA A 133 19.52 -0.95 -18.79
CA ALA A 133 20.16 0.06 -19.64
C ALA A 133 19.28 0.39 -20.87
N MET A 134 18.66 -0.62 -21.49
CA MET A 134 17.74 -0.44 -22.62
C MET A 134 16.52 0.40 -22.21
N ILE A 135 15.87 0.05 -21.09
CA ILE A 135 14.72 0.80 -20.57
C ILE A 135 15.12 2.26 -20.30
N ALA A 136 16.27 2.50 -19.67
CA ALA A 136 16.76 3.82 -19.37
C ALA A 136 17.04 4.65 -20.65
N ARG A 137 17.55 4.04 -21.70
CA ARG A 137 17.78 4.71 -22.99
C ARG A 137 16.47 5.07 -23.71
N VAL A 138 15.50 4.16 -23.69
CA VAL A 138 14.16 4.42 -24.24
C VAL A 138 13.47 5.54 -23.47
N TYR A 139 13.54 5.52 -22.14
CA TYR A 139 12.97 6.56 -21.28
C TYR A 139 13.56 7.95 -21.58
N ARG A 140 14.87 8.03 -21.84
CA ARG A 140 15.53 9.29 -22.22
C ARG A 140 15.32 9.70 -23.68
N GLY A 141 14.63 8.90 -24.47
CA GLY A 141 14.40 9.16 -25.89
C GLY A 141 15.63 8.96 -26.79
N GLU A 142 16.65 8.24 -26.30
CA GLU A 142 17.89 7.97 -27.06
C GLU A 142 17.72 6.88 -28.12
N VAL A 143 16.65 6.08 -28.01
CA VAL A 143 16.32 4.97 -28.91
C VAL A 143 14.83 5.01 -29.19
N ALA A 144 14.46 5.06 -30.47
CA ALA A 144 13.08 4.77 -30.91
C ALA A 144 12.93 3.25 -31.03
N LEU A 145 11.84 2.71 -30.50
CA LEU A 145 11.44 1.32 -30.71
C LEU A 145 10.70 1.18 -32.01
#